data_8dc409a13e679eced3d88cd4b075a22b
#
_entry.id   8dc409a13e679eced3d88cd4b075a22b
#
_cell.length_a   1.000
_cell.length_b   1.000
_cell.length_c   1.000
_cell.angle_alpha   90.00
_cell.angle_beta   90.00
_cell.angle_gamma   90.00
#
_symmetry.space_group_name_H-M   'P 1'
#
loop_
_entity.id
_entity.type
_entity.pdbx_description
1 polymer ?
#
loop_
_entity_poly.entity_id
_entity_poly.type
_entity_poly.pdbx_seq_one_letter_code
_entity_poly.pdbx_strand_id
1 'polypeptide(L)'
;HCRAFSDNSSGFVPGTGAGLVVLKRVDEALRDGDNIYAVIKGFAVNNDGSEKISYTAPSVDAQARAIAQAQRLAGLTPQDITYVEAHGTGTRLGDPVEFSALSQAFAGASQKQYCALGSVKTNIGHLDTAAGVAGLIKTALAVQQGIIPATLHFERPNAQIDLTNSPFYINTTCQPWQPESGIRRAGV
;
A
#
# COMPACT_ATOMS: atom_id res chain seq x y z
N HIS A 1 -11.40 -14.90 -7.44
CA HIS A 1 -10.81 -14.12 -6.35
C HIS A 1 -9.65 -13.27 -6.87
N CYS A 2 -9.54 -12.07 -6.34
CA CYS A 2 -8.35 -11.25 -6.54
C CYS A 2 -7.23 -11.81 -5.65
N ARG A 3 -6.13 -12.31 -6.26
CA ARG A 3 -5.01 -12.96 -5.55
C ARG A 3 -3.77 -12.08 -5.65
N ALA A 4 -3.74 -10.99 -4.88
CA ALA A 4 -2.63 -10.04 -4.91
C ALA A 4 -1.29 -10.72 -4.58
N PHE A 5 -0.28 -10.47 -5.42
CA PHE A 5 1.11 -10.93 -5.29
C PHE A 5 1.32 -12.46 -5.35
N SER A 6 0.25 -13.24 -5.56
CA SER A 6 0.32 -14.71 -5.56
C SER A 6 0.71 -15.27 -6.94
N ASP A 7 1.35 -16.44 -6.93
CA ASP A 7 1.75 -17.16 -8.15
C ASP A 7 0.56 -17.63 -9.00
N ASN A 8 -0.58 -17.88 -8.35
CA ASN A 8 -1.83 -18.28 -8.97
C ASN A 8 -2.76 -17.09 -9.30
N SER A 9 -2.20 -15.85 -9.33
CA SER A 9 -2.94 -14.67 -9.74
C SER A 9 -3.38 -14.79 -11.20
N SER A 10 -4.65 -14.45 -11.46
CA SER A 10 -5.30 -14.63 -12.78
C SER A 10 -6.01 -13.36 -13.27
N GLY A 11 -5.75 -12.24 -12.64
CA GLY A 11 -6.38 -10.97 -12.91
C GLY A 11 -7.23 -10.47 -11.74
N PHE A 12 -7.75 -9.27 -11.89
CA PHE A 12 -8.61 -8.66 -10.89
C PHE A 12 -10.09 -9.09 -11.07
N VAL A 13 -10.82 -9.02 -9.99
CA VAL A 13 -12.29 -9.18 -10.01
C VAL A 13 -12.90 -7.78 -9.97
N PRO A 14 -13.75 -7.41 -10.95
CA PRO A 14 -14.45 -6.12 -10.90
C PRO A 14 -15.36 -6.05 -9.67
N GLY A 15 -15.32 -4.91 -9.01
CA GLY A 15 -16.22 -4.56 -7.93
C GLY A 15 -16.85 -3.19 -8.20
N THR A 16 -17.83 -2.84 -7.42
CA THR A 16 -18.49 -1.53 -7.47
C THR A 16 -18.54 -0.93 -6.08
N GLY A 17 -18.37 0.39 -5.98
CA GLY A 17 -18.42 1.05 -4.70
C GLY A 17 -18.22 2.55 -4.81
N ALA A 18 -18.44 3.22 -3.70
CA ALA A 18 -18.13 4.62 -3.51
C ALA A 18 -17.56 4.81 -2.10
N GLY A 19 -16.67 5.78 -1.93
CA GLY A 19 -16.11 6.13 -0.63
C GLY A 19 -15.99 7.63 -0.48
N LEU A 20 -16.16 8.11 0.74
CA LEU A 20 -15.99 9.51 1.12
C LEU A 20 -15.10 9.59 2.35
N VAL A 21 -14.18 10.53 2.36
CA VAL A 21 -13.38 10.90 3.52
C VAL A 21 -13.50 12.40 3.76
N VAL A 22 -13.55 12.79 5.02
CA VAL A 22 -13.51 14.18 5.42
C VAL A 22 -12.08 14.54 5.79
N LEU A 23 -11.52 15.53 5.14
CA LEU A 23 -10.18 16.04 5.41
C LEU A 23 -10.27 17.39 6.12
N LYS A 24 -9.45 17.56 7.13
CA LYS A 24 -9.34 18.81 7.91
C LYS A 24 -7.88 19.01 8.32
N ARG A 25 -7.46 20.23 8.48
CA ARG A 25 -6.12 20.53 9.03
C ARG A 25 -6.03 19.97 10.45
N VAL A 26 -4.90 19.33 10.77
CA VAL A 26 -4.75 18.65 12.06
C VAL A 26 -4.86 19.61 13.26
N ASP A 27 -4.32 20.82 13.12
CA ASP A 27 -4.41 21.87 14.14
C ASP A 27 -5.85 22.35 14.39
N GLU A 28 -6.65 22.43 13.32
CA GLU A 28 -8.08 22.77 13.40
C GLU A 28 -8.88 21.61 13.99
N ALA A 29 -8.62 20.36 13.57
CA ALA A 29 -9.30 19.19 14.09
C ALA A 29 -9.07 19.01 15.60
N LEU A 30 -7.83 19.25 16.06
CA LEU A 30 -7.49 19.19 17.48
C LEU A 30 -8.17 20.30 18.27
N ARG A 31 -8.19 21.53 17.75
CA ARG A 31 -8.85 22.67 18.40
C ARG A 31 -10.36 22.44 18.52
N ASP A 32 -10.97 21.87 17.48
CA ASP A 32 -12.43 21.68 17.40
C ASP A 32 -12.89 20.38 18.09
N GLY A 33 -11.94 19.54 18.57
CA GLY A 33 -12.24 18.28 19.27
C GLY A 33 -12.75 17.17 18.35
N ASP A 34 -12.39 17.23 17.06
CA ASP A 34 -12.83 16.22 16.08
C ASP A 34 -12.17 14.85 16.32
N ASN A 35 -12.89 13.79 15.95
CA ASN A 35 -12.33 12.46 15.97
C ASN A 35 -11.38 12.25 14.79
N ILE A 36 -10.10 12.06 15.08
CA ILE A 36 -9.04 11.86 14.07
C ILE A 36 -8.73 10.36 13.93
N TYR A 37 -9.03 9.78 12.76
CA TYR A 37 -8.72 8.38 12.46
C TYR A 37 -7.24 8.17 12.14
N ALA A 38 -6.67 9.06 11.34
CA ALA A 38 -5.27 9.05 10.95
C ALA A 38 -4.83 10.45 10.49
N VAL A 39 -3.53 10.68 10.42
CA VAL A 39 -2.94 11.93 9.90
C VAL A 39 -2.18 11.62 8.61
N ILE A 40 -2.52 12.30 7.52
CA ILE A 40 -1.77 12.24 6.27
C ILE A 40 -0.51 13.08 6.46
N LYS A 41 0.65 12.42 6.47
CA LYS A 41 1.96 13.05 6.69
C LYS A 41 2.61 13.58 5.42
N GLY A 42 2.34 12.93 4.30
CA GLY A 42 2.88 13.30 3.00
C GLY A 42 2.12 12.62 1.88
N PHE A 43 2.14 13.23 0.72
CA PHE A 43 1.58 12.67 -0.50
C PHE A 43 2.37 13.13 -1.71
N ALA A 44 2.32 12.37 -2.78
CA ALA A 44 2.93 12.75 -4.05
C ALA A 44 2.06 12.29 -5.21
N VAL A 45 2.10 13.03 -6.29
CA VAL A 45 1.44 12.73 -7.55
C VAL A 45 2.45 12.92 -8.66
N ASN A 46 2.49 11.98 -9.58
CA ASN A 46 3.21 12.12 -10.84
C ASN A 46 2.43 11.46 -11.99
N ASN A 47 2.99 11.49 -13.17
CA ASN A 47 2.58 10.67 -14.29
C ASN A 47 3.80 9.96 -14.90
N ASP A 48 3.56 8.88 -15.64
CA ASP A 48 4.64 8.09 -16.21
C ASP A 48 5.32 8.76 -17.43
N GLY A 49 4.69 9.80 -18.01
CA GLY A 49 5.23 10.52 -19.17
C GLY A 49 5.48 9.60 -20.37
N SER A 50 6.62 9.85 -21.05
CA SER A 50 7.08 9.05 -22.21
C SER A 50 7.96 7.85 -21.83
N GLU A 51 8.29 7.66 -20.57
CA GLU A 51 9.22 6.61 -20.09
C GLU A 51 8.54 5.24 -19.91
N LYS A 52 7.35 5.06 -20.48
CA LYS A 52 6.61 3.79 -20.42
C LYS A 52 7.12 2.79 -21.46
N ILE A 53 7.15 1.53 -21.09
CA ILE A 53 7.40 0.42 -22.02
C ILE A 53 6.24 0.26 -23.01
N SER A 54 5.00 0.52 -22.57
CA SER A 54 3.80 0.52 -23.40
C SER A 54 2.70 1.40 -22.80
N TYR A 55 1.66 1.68 -23.56
CA TYR A 55 0.51 2.48 -23.09
C TYR A 55 -0.16 1.90 -21.83
N THR A 56 -0.22 0.59 -21.70
CA THR A 56 -0.90 -0.12 -20.61
C THR A 56 0.04 -0.59 -19.49
N ALA A 57 1.37 -0.53 -19.69
CA ALA A 57 2.32 -0.98 -18.67
C ALA A 57 2.68 0.19 -17.74
N PRO A 58 2.50 0.06 -16.42
CA PRO A 58 2.92 1.08 -15.48
C PRO A 58 4.46 1.17 -15.43
N SER A 59 4.99 2.36 -15.12
CA SER A 59 6.43 2.58 -14.96
C SER A 59 6.86 2.25 -13.53
N VAL A 60 7.83 1.36 -13.38
CA VAL A 60 8.48 1.06 -12.09
C VAL A 60 9.09 2.33 -11.50
N ASP A 61 9.88 3.06 -12.29
CA ASP A 61 10.60 4.24 -11.82
C ASP A 61 9.66 5.39 -11.45
N ALA A 62 8.57 5.59 -12.19
CA ALA A 62 7.61 6.64 -11.86
C ALA A 62 6.89 6.33 -10.53
N GLN A 63 6.45 5.08 -10.33
CA GLN A 63 5.89 4.66 -9.06
C GLN A 63 6.89 4.81 -7.91
N ALA A 64 8.12 4.33 -8.08
CA ALA A 64 9.17 4.46 -7.07
C ALA A 64 9.46 5.92 -6.71
N ARG A 65 9.51 6.82 -7.71
CA ARG A 65 9.67 8.26 -7.46
C ARG A 65 8.51 8.86 -6.66
N ALA A 66 7.27 8.50 -6.98
CA ALA A 66 6.10 8.97 -6.22
C ALA A 66 6.16 8.53 -4.76
N ILE A 67 6.44 7.24 -4.52
CA ILE A 67 6.57 6.69 -3.16
C ILE A 67 7.69 7.38 -2.39
N ALA A 68 8.89 7.47 -2.96
CA ALA A 68 10.03 8.13 -2.33
C ALA A 68 9.78 9.63 -2.06
N GLN A 69 9.04 10.30 -2.93
CA GLN A 69 8.66 11.69 -2.72
C GLN A 69 7.66 11.84 -1.57
N ALA A 70 6.66 10.97 -1.48
CA ALA A 70 5.70 10.98 -0.37
C ALA A 70 6.41 10.72 0.98
N GLN A 71 7.34 9.77 1.04
CA GLN A 71 8.18 9.49 2.22
C GLN A 71 8.99 10.73 2.62
N ARG A 72 9.66 11.37 1.68
CA ARG A 72 10.46 12.58 1.93
C ARG A 72 9.60 13.74 2.45
N LEU A 73 8.43 13.97 1.85
CA LEU A 73 7.51 15.02 2.30
C LEU A 73 6.92 14.74 3.68
N ALA A 74 6.76 13.47 4.03
CA ALA A 74 6.36 13.04 5.36
C ALA A 74 7.47 13.17 6.41
N GLY A 75 8.73 13.39 6.00
CA GLY A 75 9.91 13.36 6.87
C GLY A 75 10.19 11.97 7.43
N LEU A 76 9.90 10.92 6.65
CA LEU A 76 10.02 9.52 7.03
C LEU A 76 11.06 8.80 6.15
N THR A 77 11.67 7.80 6.75
CA THR A 77 12.51 6.81 6.06
C THR A 77 11.72 5.53 5.78
N PRO A 78 12.19 4.65 4.88
CA PRO A 78 11.53 3.36 4.64
C PRO A 78 11.29 2.55 5.93
N GLN A 79 12.24 2.54 6.87
CA GLN A 79 12.12 1.80 8.13
C GLN A 79 10.99 2.28 9.04
N ASP A 80 10.55 3.51 8.87
CA ASP A 80 9.44 4.06 9.64
C ASP A 80 8.08 3.49 9.25
N ILE A 81 7.97 2.90 8.05
CA ILE A 81 6.72 2.42 7.46
C ILE A 81 6.65 0.91 7.62
N THR A 82 5.70 0.43 8.38
CA THR A 82 5.55 -0.99 8.74
C THR A 82 4.34 -1.67 8.12
N TYR A 83 3.55 -0.94 7.33
CA TYR A 83 2.46 -1.46 6.51
C TYR A 83 2.34 -0.68 5.20
N VAL A 84 2.07 -1.38 4.11
CA VAL A 84 1.70 -0.78 2.81
C VAL A 84 0.42 -1.44 2.30
N GLU A 85 -0.58 -0.62 2.08
CA GLU A 85 -1.78 -0.96 1.32
C GLU A 85 -1.48 -0.73 -0.16
N ALA A 86 -1.21 -1.79 -0.88
CA ALA A 86 -0.81 -1.75 -2.27
C ALA A 86 -2.00 -1.68 -3.23
N HIS A 87 -1.72 -1.32 -4.46
CA HIS A 87 -2.69 -1.45 -5.54
C HIS A 87 -3.08 -2.92 -5.75
N GLY A 88 -2.13 -3.83 -5.81
CA GLY A 88 -2.30 -5.28 -5.65
C GLY A 88 -3.50 -5.86 -6.38
N THR A 89 -3.53 -5.74 -7.72
CA THR A 89 -4.68 -6.15 -8.53
C THR A 89 -4.80 -7.66 -8.75
N GLY A 90 -3.80 -8.43 -8.37
CA GLY A 90 -3.75 -9.86 -8.66
C GLY A 90 -3.48 -10.16 -10.13
N THR A 91 -2.76 -9.29 -10.83
CA THR A 91 -2.36 -9.49 -12.21
C THR A 91 -0.93 -10.00 -12.31
N ARG A 92 -0.68 -10.93 -13.25
CA ARG A 92 0.64 -11.57 -13.41
C ARG A 92 1.78 -10.60 -13.69
N LEU A 93 1.48 -9.46 -14.33
CA LEU A 93 2.46 -8.45 -14.69
C LEU A 93 2.44 -7.24 -13.74
N GLY A 94 1.25 -6.78 -13.34
CA GLY A 94 1.09 -5.56 -12.54
C GLY A 94 1.69 -5.70 -11.14
N ASP A 95 1.43 -6.82 -10.47
CA ASP A 95 1.93 -7.05 -9.12
C ASP A 95 3.47 -7.09 -9.03
N PRO A 96 4.22 -7.77 -9.94
CA PRO A 96 5.67 -7.68 -9.96
C PRO A 96 6.22 -6.29 -10.27
N VAL A 97 5.57 -5.52 -11.13
CA VAL A 97 5.96 -4.13 -11.44
C VAL A 97 5.80 -3.25 -10.21
N GLU A 98 4.66 -3.32 -9.54
CA GLU A 98 4.41 -2.59 -8.29
C GLU A 98 5.39 -3.00 -7.19
N PHE A 99 5.62 -4.30 -7.01
CA PHE A 99 6.58 -4.81 -6.03
C PHE A 99 8.00 -4.32 -6.31
N SER A 100 8.41 -4.25 -7.58
CA SER A 100 9.71 -3.70 -7.97
C SER A 100 9.82 -2.21 -7.64
N ALA A 101 8.77 -1.44 -7.88
CA ALA A 101 8.72 -0.02 -7.54
C ALA A 101 8.79 0.22 -6.02
N LEU A 102 8.04 -0.57 -5.25
CA LEU A 102 8.10 -0.56 -3.79
C LEU A 102 9.50 -0.93 -3.29
N SER A 103 10.11 -1.99 -3.83
CA SER A 103 11.45 -2.43 -3.44
C SER A 103 12.50 -1.37 -3.74
N GLN A 104 12.39 -0.66 -4.87
CA GLN A 104 13.27 0.46 -5.22
C GLN A 104 13.09 1.64 -4.26
N ALA A 105 11.86 2.03 -3.92
CA ALA A 105 11.58 3.12 -3.00
C ALA A 105 11.99 2.80 -1.55
N PHE A 106 12.09 1.52 -1.21
CA PHE A 106 12.49 1.02 0.12
C PHE A 106 13.94 0.51 0.16
N ALA A 107 14.74 0.74 -0.89
CA ALA A 107 16.12 0.22 -0.99
C ALA A 107 17.05 0.67 0.15
N GLY A 108 16.72 1.77 0.86
CA GLY A 108 17.47 2.22 2.04
C GLY A 108 17.15 1.44 3.33
N ALA A 109 16.20 0.50 3.32
CA ALA A 109 15.87 -0.30 4.48
C ALA A 109 16.96 -1.35 4.77
N SER A 110 17.44 -1.38 6.00
CA SER A 110 18.44 -2.37 6.44
C SER A 110 17.82 -3.70 6.87
N GLN A 111 16.56 -3.69 7.29
CA GLN A 111 15.84 -4.85 7.79
C GLN A 111 15.00 -5.48 6.67
N LYS A 112 14.93 -6.81 6.63
CA LYS A 112 14.11 -7.58 5.71
C LYS A 112 12.81 -8.01 6.38
N GLN A 113 11.76 -8.18 5.58
CA GLN A 113 10.47 -8.75 6.00
C GLN A 113 9.87 -8.10 7.26
N TYR A 114 10.02 -6.77 7.39
CA TYR A 114 9.47 -6.02 8.53
C TYR A 114 8.18 -5.26 8.18
N CYS A 115 7.95 -4.98 6.89
CA CYS A 115 6.83 -4.19 6.41
C CYS A 115 5.76 -5.12 5.81
N ALA A 116 4.59 -5.13 6.41
CA ALA A 116 3.46 -5.91 5.89
C ALA A 116 2.93 -5.30 4.59
N LEU A 117 2.71 -6.12 3.58
CA LEU A 117 2.13 -5.74 2.30
C LEU A 117 0.76 -6.36 2.15
N GLY A 118 -0.26 -5.56 1.84
CA GLY A 118 -1.62 -6.02 1.69
C GLY A 118 -2.37 -5.33 0.55
N SER A 119 -3.55 -5.84 0.21
CA SER A 119 -4.47 -5.20 -0.74
C SER A 119 -5.93 -5.48 -0.38
N VAL A 120 -6.71 -4.42 -0.23
CA VAL A 120 -8.16 -4.48 0.00
C VAL A 120 -8.90 -5.18 -1.14
N LYS A 121 -8.32 -5.20 -2.33
CA LYS A 121 -8.92 -5.85 -3.50
C LYS A 121 -9.09 -7.36 -3.31
N THR A 122 -8.31 -7.98 -2.44
CA THR A 122 -8.50 -9.40 -2.08
C THR A 122 -9.80 -9.65 -1.31
N ASN A 123 -10.35 -8.62 -0.66
CA ASN A 123 -11.58 -8.67 0.11
C ASN A 123 -12.81 -8.28 -0.73
N ILE A 124 -12.73 -7.19 -1.51
CA ILE A 124 -13.91 -6.56 -2.14
C ILE A 124 -13.80 -6.42 -3.66
N GLY A 125 -12.72 -6.90 -4.28
CA GLY A 125 -12.45 -6.70 -5.70
C GLY A 125 -11.90 -5.31 -6.01
N HIS A 126 -11.76 -5.04 -7.30
CA HIS A 126 -11.26 -3.76 -7.81
C HIS A 126 -12.41 -2.79 -8.04
N LEU A 127 -12.54 -1.78 -7.19
CA LEU A 127 -13.62 -0.79 -7.24
C LEU A 127 -13.37 0.32 -8.28
N ASP A 128 -12.47 0.10 -9.23
CA ASP A 128 -12.10 1.05 -10.28
C ASP A 128 -11.74 2.43 -9.68
N THR A 129 -12.46 3.47 -10.02
CA THR A 129 -12.21 4.84 -9.53
C THR A 129 -12.31 4.99 -8.01
N ALA A 130 -13.06 4.12 -7.32
CA ALA A 130 -13.17 4.11 -5.86
C ALA A 130 -12.08 3.26 -5.17
N ALA A 131 -11.19 2.59 -5.93
CA ALA A 131 -10.19 1.70 -5.34
C ALA A 131 -9.21 2.43 -4.40
N GLY A 132 -8.77 3.63 -4.77
CA GLY A 132 -7.86 4.43 -3.96
C GLY A 132 -8.48 4.85 -2.62
N VAL A 133 -9.72 5.35 -2.65
CA VAL A 133 -10.40 5.76 -1.40
C VAL A 133 -10.70 4.56 -0.51
N ALA A 134 -10.99 3.38 -1.08
CA ALA A 134 -11.17 2.15 -0.29
C ALA A 134 -9.88 1.72 0.42
N GLY A 135 -8.73 1.77 -0.27
CA GLY A 135 -7.42 1.51 0.33
C GLY A 135 -7.08 2.51 1.44
N LEU A 136 -7.33 3.79 1.20
CA LEU A 136 -7.13 4.84 2.21
C LEU A 136 -7.98 4.61 3.46
N ILE A 137 -9.27 4.31 3.31
CA ILE A 137 -10.18 4.04 4.42
C ILE A 137 -9.71 2.81 5.21
N LYS A 138 -9.40 1.70 4.53
CA LYS A 138 -8.86 0.50 5.17
C LYS A 138 -7.61 0.81 5.99
N THR A 139 -6.68 1.56 5.40
CA THR A 139 -5.41 1.92 6.05
C THR A 139 -5.63 2.82 7.25
N ALA A 140 -6.48 3.84 7.15
CA ALA A 140 -6.81 4.72 8.27
C ALA A 140 -7.44 3.94 9.44
N LEU A 141 -8.36 3.02 9.16
CA LEU A 141 -8.95 2.14 10.17
C LEU A 141 -7.92 1.18 10.78
N ALA A 142 -7.02 0.61 9.97
CA ALA A 142 -5.95 -0.25 10.46
C ALA A 142 -5.01 0.51 11.43
N VAL A 143 -4.64 1.76 11.08
CA VAL A 143 -3.86 2.65 11.96
C VAL A 143 -4.59 2.91 13.27
N GLN A 144 -5.88 3.27 13.21
CA GLN A 144 -6.69 3.57 14.37
C GLN A 144 -6.84 2.35 15.29
N GLN A 145 -7.25 1.22 14.72
CA GLN A 145 -7.55 0.00 15.49
C GLN A 145 -6.27 -0.73 15.96
N GLY A 146 -5.11 -0.43 15.38
CA GLY A 146 -3.88 -1.15 15.71
C GLY A 146 -3.89 -2.61 15.25
N ILE A 147 -4.49 -2.86 14.08
CA ILE A 147 -4.62 -4.20 13.50
C ILE A 147 -4.19 -4.14 12.03
N ILE A 148 -3.40 -5.10 11.59
CA ILE A 148 -3.14 -5.34 10.17
C ILE A 148 -4.10 -6.43 9.69
N PRO A 149 -5.06 -6.10 8.80
CA PRO A 149 -5.98 -7.09 8.24
C PRO A 149 -5.27 -8.09 7.33
N ALA A 150 -5.82 -9.29 7.20
CA ALA A 150 -5.29 -10.29 6.31
C ALA A 150 -5.43 -9.91 4.83
N THR A 151 -4.41 -10.19 4.04
CA THR A 151 -4.47 -10.25 2.58
C THR A 151 -4.96 -11.64 2.19
N LEU A 152 -6.16 -11.72 1.65
CA LEU A 152 -6.83 -12.99 1.37
C LEU A 152 -6.27 -13.67 0.10
N HIS A 153 -6.46 -14.99 0.02
CA HIS A 153 -6.18 -15.80 -1.19
C HIS A 153 -4.72 -15.83 -1.65
N PHE A 154 -3.78 -15.39 -0.81
CA PHE A 154 -2.36 -15.55 -1.07
C PHE A 154 -1.92 -16.95 -0.64
N GLU A 155 -1.25 -17.68 -1.53
CA GLU A 155 -0.72 -19.02 -1.26
C GLU A 155 0.80 -19.04 -1.31
N ARG A 156 1.37 -18.59 -2.42
CA ARG A 156 2.82 -18.50 -2.65
C ARG A 156 3.13 -17.24 -3.46
N PRO A 157 4.31 -16.65 -3.30
CA PRO A 157 4.67 -15.46 -4.07
C PRO A 157 4.75 -15.75 -5.56
N ASN A 158 4.37 -14.78 -6.39
CA ASN A 158 4.65 -14.79 -7.82
C ASN A 158 6.16 -15.01 -8.04
N ALA A 159 6.54 -15.85 -8.99
CA ALA A 159 7.94 -16.22 -9.25
C ALA A 159 8.87 -15.03 -9.58
N GLN A 160 8.30 -13.89 -9.97
CA GLN A 160 9.02 -12.64 -10.24
C GLN A 160 9.17 -11.75 -9.00
N ILE A 161 8.69 -12.20 -7.83
CA ILE A 161 8.69 -11.44 -6.57
C ILE A 161 9.61 -12.11 -5.56
N ASP A 162 10.71 -11.48 -5.21
CA ASP A 162 11.61 -11.94 -4.14
C ASP A 162 11.24 -11.30 -2.79
N LEU A 163 10.28 -11.90 -2.09
CA LEU A 163 9.92 -11.48 -0.74
C LEU A 163 11.05 -11.70 0.26
N THR A 164 11.83 -12.77 0.10
CA THR A 164 12.86 -13.17 1.08
C THR A 164 13.95 -12.12 1.24
N ASN A 165 14.34 -11.48 0.13
CA ASN A 165 15.38 -10.46 0.14
C ASN A 165 14.84 -9.02 0.17
N SER A 166 13.55 -8.85 0.33
CA SER A 166 12.89 -7.54 0.38
C SER A 166 12.54 -7.10 1.81
N PRO A 167 12.19 -5.82 2.01
CA PRO A 167 11.62 -5.33 3.25
C PRO A 167 10.23 -5.90 3.57
N PHE A 168 9.56 -6.50 2.58
CA PHE A 168 8.14 -6.82 2.62
C PHE A 168 7.86 -8.28 2.96
N TYR A 169 6.73 -8.51 3.61
CA TYR A 169 6.07 -9.82 3.71
C TYR A 169 4.57 -9.67 3.43
N ILE A 170 3.95 -10.71 2.90
CA ILE A 170 2.49 -10.70 2.71
C ILE A 170 1.83 -11.10 4.04
N ASN A 171 1.00 -10.21 4.57
CA ASN A 171 0.26 -10.47 5.79
C ASN A 171 -0.98 -11.32 5.48
N THR A 172 -0.93 -12.62 5.78
CA THR A 172 -2.02 -13.57 5.47
C THR A 172 -2.99 -13.80 6.62
N THR A 173 -2.72 -13.23 7.80
CA THR A 173 -3.56 -13.38 8.99
C THR A 173 -3.86 -12.02 9.60
N CYS A 174 -5.03 -11.87 10.20
CA CYS A 174 -5.34 -10.68 10.99
C CYS A 174 -4.48 -10.68 12.26
N GLN A 175 -3.70 -9.61 12.48
CA GLN A 175 -2.76 -9.56 13.59
C GLN A 175 -2.69 -8.16 14.22
N PRO A 176 -2.33 -8.07 15.52
CA PRO A 176 -2.03 -6.80 16.18
C PRO A 176 -0.90 -6.05 15.46
N TRP A 177 -1.05 -4.75 15.34
CA TRP A 177 -0.03 -3.88 14.76
C TRP A 177 0.69 -3.11 15.86
N GLN A 178 1.82 -3.62 16.27
CA GLN A 178 2.65 -3.07 17.35
C GLN A 178 4.09 -2.86 16.85
N PRO A 179 4.36 -1.75 16.13
CA PRO A 179 5.72 -1.44 15.68
C PRO A 179 6.62 -1.09 16.88
N GLU A 180 7.91 -1.38 16.77
CA GLU A 180 8.90 -1.10 17.83
C GLU A 180 8.93 0.39 18.23
N SER A 181 8.69 1.30 17.30
CA SER A 181 8.60 2.74 17.56
C SER A 181 7.35 3.17 18.34
N GLY A 182 6.40 2.27 18.56
CA GLY A 182 5.09 2.57 19.13
C GLY A 182 4.17 3.41 18.21
N ILE A 183 4.65 3.89 17.06
CA ILE A 183 3.89 4.72 16.13
C ILE A 183 3.60 3.94 14.85
N ARG A 184 2.33 3.74 14.56
CA ARG A 184 1.87 3.07 13.33
C ARG A 184 1.94 4.02 12.15
N ARG A 185 2.69 3.63 11.11
CA ARG A 185 2.85 4.38 9.87
C ARG A 185 2.64 3.45 8.67
N ALA A 186 1.84 3.91 7.74
CA ALA A 186 1.50 3.16 6.53
C ALA A 186 1.74 3.98 5.27
N GLY A 187 1.99 3.27 4.16
CA GLY A 187 1.83 3.77 2.80
C GLY A 187 0.51 3.27 2.17
N VAL A 188 -0.06 4.04 1.24
CA VAL A 188 -1.23 3.68 0.43
C VAL A 188 -0.94 3.98 -1.02
#